data_c10a171062bf70acb0576a4bd1130478
#
_entry.id   c10a171062bf70acb0576a4bd1130478
#
_cell.length_a   1.000
_cell.length_b   1.000
_cell.length_c   1.000
_cell.angle_alpha   90.00
_cell.angle_beta   90.00
_cell.angle_gamma   90.00
#
_symmetry.space_group_name_H-M   'P 1'
#
loop_
_entity.id
_entity.type
_entity.pdbx_description
1 polymer ?
#
loop_
_entity_poly.entity_id
_entity_poly.type
_entity_poly.pdbx_seq_one_letter_code
_entity_poly.pdbx_strand_id
1 'polypeptide(L)'
;SKEECTVIIFADDVNEVENYLTSSTCGGALDLENVDIVSAEYNSIWIRDYGANTVYGSWNDDRVLVDWMYNRPRPDDDVIPDVLGDHMGLDVYTTTAEPTDLMNTGGNWLSDGFGTAFASELILEENDGGSSWWTDFPDHSEAEIDQVIEDFHGVDTYIKMPVLPYDGIHHIDMHMKLLDESTLLVAEYPIGVA
;
A
#
# COMPACT_ATOMS: atom_id res chain seq x y z
N SER A 1 -12.38 14.37 7.85
CA SER A 1 -12.53 12.95 7.49
C SER A 1 -13.21 12.14 8.58
N LYS A 2 -12.85 12.29 9.87
CA LYS A 2 -13.48 11.53 10.99
C LYS A 2 -15.01 11.68 11.10
N GLU A 3 -15.62 12.63 10.45
CA GLU A 3 -17.09 12.79 10.37
C GLU A 3 -17.71 11.90 9.27
N GLU A 4 -16.88 11.35 8.38
CA GLU A 4 -17.29 10.57 7.21
C GLU A 4 -16.79 9.11 7.28
N CYS A 5 -15.71 8.86 8.05
CA CYS A 5 -15.12 7.55 8.21
C CYS A 5 -14.45 7.40 9.58
N THR A 6 -14.20 6.17 10.00
CA THR A 6 -13.32 5.89 11.13
C THR A 6 -11.86 6.10 10.70
N VAL A 7 -11.09 6.76 11.54
CA VAL A 7 -9.64 6.93 11.37
C VAL A 7 -8.94 5.93 12.28
N ILE A 8 -8.18 5.02 11.72
CA ILE A 8 -7.37 4.05 12.48
C ILE A 8 -5.94 4.58 12.57
N ILE A 9 -5.40 4.64 13.78
CA ILE A 9 -4.04 5.10 14.06
C ILE A 9 -3.29 3.95 14.75
N PHE A 10 -2.20 3.49 14.15
CA PHE A 10 -1.29 2.55 14.80
C PHE A 10 -0.29 3.29 15.69
N ALA A 11 -0.08 2.80 16.90
CA ALA A 11 0.79 3.44 17.88
C ALA A 11 1.45 2.39 18.78
N ASP A 12 2.73 2.56 19.06
CA ASP A 12 3.47 1.80 20.06
C ASP A 12 3.07 2.20 21.49
N ASP A 13 2.75 3.47 21.72
CA ASP A 13 2.13 3.97 22.97
C ASP A 13 0.80 4.67 22.71
N VAL A 14 -0.29 3.90 22.86
CA VAL A 14 -1.66 4.38 22.68
C VAL A 14 -1.99 5.57 23.59
N ASN A 15 -1.49 5.55 24.85
CA ASN A 15 -1.79 6.61 25.81
C ASN A 15 -1.06 7.92 25.43
N GLU A 16 0.16 7.83 24.90
CA GLU A 16 0.86 9.01 24.44
C GLU A 16 0.12 9.67 23.26
N VAL A 17 -0.30 8.89 22.27
CA VAL A 17 -1.06 9.38 21.11
C VAL A 17 -2.41 9.96 21.52
N GLU A 18 -3.16 9.27 22.41
CA GLU A 18 -4.44 9.76 22.91
C GLU A 18 -4.27 11.11 23.65
N ASN A 19 -3.29 11.20 24.55
CA ASN A 19 -2.98 12.42 25.25
C ASN A 19 -2.56 13.56 24.32
N TYR A 20 -1.79 13.25 23.29
CA TYR A 20 -1.36 14.24 22.28
C TYR A 20 -2.56 14.79 21.51
N LEU A 21 -3.42 13.92 20.99
CA LEU A 21 -4.59 14.28 20.19
C LEU A 21 -5.65 15.06 21.00
N THR A 22 -5.83 14.74 22.29
CA THR A 22 -6.78 15.41 23.16
C THR A 22 -6.22 16.68 23.83
N SER A 23 -4.94 16.95 23.68
CA SER A 23 -4.30 18.14 24.25
C SER A 23 -4.49 19.38 23.38
N SER A 24 -4.30 20.56 23.98
CA SER A 24 -4.29 21.82 23.23
C SER A 24 -3.06 22.00 22.32
N THR A 25 -2.12 21.07 22.36
CA THR A 25 -0.87 21.12 21.57
C THR A 25 -1.13 20.96 20.07
N CYS A 26 -2.19 20.25 19.69
CA CYS A 26 -2.60 20.05 18.29
C CYS A 26 -3.49 21.16 17.71
N GLY A 27 -3.45 22.35 18.27
CA GLY A 27 -4.29 23.47 17.82
C GLY A 27 -5.73 23.44 18.37
N GLY A 28 -5.99 22.57 19.34
CA GLY A 28 -7.26 22.32 20.04
C GLY A 28 -7.40 20.85 20.32
N ALA A 29 -8.02 20.50 21.44
CA ALA A 29 -8.32 19.12 21.76
C ALA A 29 -9.26 18.50 20.69
N LEU A 30 -8.90 17.36 20.15
CA LEU A 30 -9.73 16.59 19.24
C LEU A 30 -10.74 15.75 20.04
N ASP A 31 -11.95 15.68 19.56
CA ASP A 31 -12.88 14.65 19.93
C ASP A 31 -12.50 13.36 19.21
N LEU A 32 -12.35 12.26 19.94
CA LEU A 32 -11.94 10.97 19.41
C LEU A 32 -13.11 10.08 18.94
N GLU A 33 -14.32 10.61 18.84
CA GLU A 33 -15.41 9.91 18.16
C GLU A 33 -14.97 9.55 16.72
N ASN A 34 -15.11 8.29 16.34
CA ASN A 34 -14.62 7.72 15.08
C ASN A 34 -13.07 7.76 14.90
N VAL A 35 -12.33 7.69 15.99
CA VAL A 35 -10.87 7.49 15.96
C VAL A 35 -10.55 6.25 16.78
N ASP A 36 -9.96 5.24 16.14
CA ASP A 36 -9.46 4.04 16.79
C ASP A 36 -7.95 4.14 16.90
N ILE A 37 -7.41 4.02 18.10
CA ILE A 37 -5.97 3.96 18.33
C ILE A 37 -5.61 2.52 18.65
N VAL A 38 -4.88 1.88 17.75
CA VAL A 38 -4.54 0.46 17.81
C VAL A 38 -3.09 0.30 18.22
N SER A 39 -2.84 -0.52 19.25
CA SER A 39 -1.46 -0.81 19.68
C SER A 39 -0.76 -1.69 18.67
N ALA A 40 0.33 -1.19 18.11
CA ALA A 40 1.23 -1.93 17.22
C ALA A 40 2.62 -1.33 17.28
N GLU A 41 3.65 -2.17 17.23
CA GLU A 41 5.02 -1.74 16.95
C GLU A 41 5.15 -1.47 15.45
N TYR A 42 5.97 -0.51 15.05
CA TYR A 42 6.27 -0.19 13.66
C TYR A 42 7.69 0.39 13.53
N ASN A 43 8.30 0.21 12.38
CA ASN A 43 9.64 0.73 12.10
C ASN A 43 9.63 2.10 11.45
N SER A 44 8.53 2.48 10.79
CA SER A 44 8.43 3.74 10.06
C SER A 44 7.00 4.29 9.96
N ILE A 45 6.88 5.54 9.50
CA ILE A 45 5.59 6.21 9.31
C ILE A 45 4.96 5.95 7.92
N TRP A 46 5.57 5.08 7.10
CA TRP A 46 5.21 4.90 5.69
C TRP A 46 4.06 3.90 5.51
N ILE A 47 2.94 4.13 6.21
CA ILE A 47 1.75 3.25 6.15
C ILE A 47 1.20 3.10 4.72
N ARG A 48 1.44 4.06 3.84
CA ARG A 48 1.08 3.97 2.43
C ARG A 48 1.82 2.82 1.73
N ASP A 49 3.06 2.57 2.14
CA ASP A 49 3.94 1.61 1.47
C ASP A 49 3.71 0.18 1.96
N TYR A 50 3.48 -0.02 3.26
CA TYR A 50 3.31 -1.34 3.86
C TYR A 50 1.87 -1.68 4.26
N GLY A 51 0.91 -0.76 4.11
CA GLY A 51 -0.49 -1.03 4.44
C GLY A 51 -1.15 -1.96 3.43
N ALA A 52 -2.04 -2.83 3.93
CA ALA A 52 -2.80 -3.75 3.09
C ALA A 52 -3.75 -3.03 2.11
N ASN A 53 -4.00 -3.69 0.99
CA ASN A 53 -5.01 -3.24 0.03
C ASN A 53 -6.37 -3.84 0.37
N THR A 54 -7.42 -3.03 0.33
CA THR A 54 -8.78 -3.51 0.48
C THR A 54 -9.32 -3.99 -0.86
N VAL A 55 -9.82 -5.22 -0.88
CA VAL A 55 -10.45 -5.84 -2.06
C VAL A 55 -11.86 -6.32 -1.68
N TYR A 56 -12.78 -6.24 -2.62
CA TYR A 56 -14.15 -6.73 -2.47
C TYR A 56 -14.33 -8.00 -3.31
N GLY A 57 -14.79 -9.07 -2.67
CA GLY A 57 -15.06 -10.33 -3.34
C GLY A 57 -16.23 -10.22 -4.32
N SER A 58 -16.06 -10.77 -5.54
CA SER A 58 -17.05 -10.67 -6.62
C SER A 58 -18.38 -11.40 -6.36
N TRP A 59 -18.45 -12.28 -5.36
CA TRP A 59 -19.59 -13.15 -5.15
C TRP A 59 -20.55 -12.69 -4.04
N ASN A 60 -20.07 -11.93 -3.07
CA ASN A 60 -20.81 -11.61 -1.84
C ASN A 60 -20.52 -10.21 -1.29
N ASP A 61 -19.77 -9.40 -2.01
CA ASP A 61 -19.27 -8.10 -1.56
C ASP A 61 -18.49 -8.15 -0.22
N ASP A 62 -18.01 -9.35 0.18
CA ASP A 62 -17.17 -9.47 1.35
C ASP A 62 -15.87 -8.71 1.14
N ARG A 63 -15.55 -7.88 2.10
CA ARG A 63 -14.32 -7.10 2.12
C ARG A 63 -13.21 -7.94 2.73
N VAL A 64 -12.08 -7.99 2.05
CA VAL A 64 -10.85 -8.66 2.51
C VAL A 64 -9.67 -7.72 2.36
N LEU A 65 -8.59 -8.04 3.02
CA LEU A 65 -7.30 -7.37 2.87
C LEU A 65 -6.36 -8.24 2.05
N VAL A 66 -5.57 -7.63 1.19
CA VAL A 66 -4.48 -8.28 0.47
C VAL A 66 -3.18 -7.61 0.86
N ASP A 67 -2.24 -8.42 1.29
CA ASP A 67 -0.91 -8.03 1.70
C ASP A 67 0.15 -8.66 0.79
N TRP A 68 1.22 -7.95 0.49
CA TRP A 68 2.37 -8.40 -0.29
C TRP A 68 3.69 -8.29 0.49
N MET A 69 4.75 -8.87 -0.01
CA MET A 69 6.07 -8.73 0.59
C MET A 69 6.51 -7.26 0.52
N TYR A 70 6.73 -6.64 1.68
CA TYR A 70 7.20 -5.27 1.73
C TYR A 70 8.67 -5.16 1.28
N ASN A 71 8.95 -4.22 0.40
CA ASN A 71 10.26 -4.05 -0.23
C ASN A 71 11.31 -3.33 0.64
N ARG A 72 11.17 -3.39 1.97
CA ARG A 72 12.12 -2.77 2.93
C ARG A 72 12.40 -3.70 4.11
N PRO A 73 13.61 -3.64 4.71
CA PRO A 73 13.99 -4.44 5.88
C PRO A 73 13.35 -3.87 7.17
N ARG A 74 12.04 -3.89 7.26
CA ARG A 74 11.23 -3.30 8.33
C ARG A 74 10.18 -4.29 8.80
N PRO A 75 10.56 -5.30 9.59
CA PRO A 75 9.67 -6.40 9.94
C PRO A 75 8.46 -5.97 10.80
N ASP A 76 8.55 -4.88 11.57
CA ASP A 76 7.41 -4.41 12.36
C ASP A 76 6.40 -3.62 11.48
N ASP A 77 6.84 -3.06 10.36
CA ASP A 77 5.95 -2.48 9.34
C ASP A 77 5.19 -3.58 8.59
N ASP A 78 5.89 -4.68 8.28
CA ASP A 78 5.38 -5.79 7.44
C ASP A 78 4.25 -6.61 8.12
N VAL A 79 4.08 -6.48 9.43
CA VAL A 79 2.99 -7.15 10.18
C VAL A 79 1.74 -6.27 10.38
N ILE A 80 1.79 -5.00 10.01
CA ILE A 80 0.65 -4.08 10.19
C ILE A 80 -0.60 -4.51 9.42
N PRO A 81 -0.53 -5.11 8.22
CA PRO A 81 -1.69 -5.68 7.55
C PRO A 81 -2.47 -6.69 8.40
N ASP A 82 -1.77 -7.61 9.08
CA ASP A 82 -2.38 -8.59 9.98
C ASP A 82 -3.05 -7.93 11.17
N VAL A 83 -2.36 -6.95 11.80
CA VAL A 83 -2.94 -6.16 12.91
C VAL A 83 -4.20 -5.42 12.48
N LEU A 84 -4.21 -4.88 11.26
CA LEU A 84 -5.39 -4.23 10.69
C LEU A 84 -6.52 -5.23 10.47
N GLY A 85 -6.21 -6.41 9.91
CA GLY A 85 -7.17 -7.49 9.70
C GLY A 85 -7.83 -7.93 10.99
N ASP A 86 -7.04 -8.19 12.02
CA ASP A 86 -7.51 -8.56 13.35
C ASP A 86 -8.41 -7.47 13.96
N HIS A 87 -7.99 -6.21 13.88
CA HIS A 87 -8.76 -5.08 14.40
C HIS A 87 -10.11 -4.91 13.70
N MET A 88 -10.13 -5.08 12.38
CA MET A 88 -11.35 -4.91 11.58
C MET A 88 -12.19 -6.19 11.49
N GLY A 89 -11.69 -7.33 11.95
CA GLY A 89 -12.32 -8.64 11.76
C GLY A 89 -12.42 -9.05 10.31
N LEU A 90 -11.39 -8.76 9.51
CA LEU A 90 -11.29 -9.09 8.09
C LEU A 90 -10.23 -10.17 7.86
N ASP A 91 -10.48 -11.04 6.89
CA ASP A 91 -9.48 -11.98 6.40
C ASP A 91 -8.35 -11.23 5.67
N VAL A 92 -7.10 -11.63 5.92
CA VAL A 92 -5.91 -11.14 5.21
C VAL A 92 -5.41 -12.26 4.30
N TYR A 93 -5.34 -11.99 3.01
CA TYR A 93 -4.71 -12.85 2.02
C TYR A 93 -3.33 -12.31 1.70
N THR A 94 -2.33 -13.19 1.71
CA THR A 94 -0.94 -12.76 1.53
C THR A 94 -0.35 -13.29 0.24
N THR A 95 0.48 -12.51 -0.41
CA THR A 95 1.34 -12.91 -1.52
C THR A 95 2.80 -12.98 -1.06
N THR A 96 3.06 -13.75 0.00
CA THR A 96 4.38 -13.84 0.66
C THR A 96 5.06 -15.19 0.48
N ALA A 97 4.44 -16.12 -0.27
CA ALA A 97 4.96 -17.47 -0.48
C ALA A 97 4.77 -17.94 -1.92
N GLU A 98 5.75 -18.69 -2.42
CA GLU A 98 5.66 -19.35 -3.73
C GLU A 98 4.38 -20.22 -3.86
N PRO A 99 3.75 -20.23 -5.03
CA PRO A 99 4.16 -19.60 -6.30
C PRO A 99 3.56 -18.21 -6.54
N THR A 100 3.02 -17.56 -5.53
CA THR A 100 2.30 -16.29 -5.62
C THR A 100 3.00 -15.19 -4.83
N ASP A 101 4.24 -15.43 -4.42
CA ASP A 101 5.07 -14.43 -3.75
C ASP A 101 5.30 -13.22 -4.66
N LEU A 102 5.02 -12.03 -4.13
CA LEU A 102 5.12 -10.79 -4.87
C LEU A 102 5.66 -9.69 -3.97
N MET A 103 6.81 -9.15 -4.33
CA MET A 103 7.35 -7.97 -3.68
C MET A 103 6.73 -6.71 -4.28
N ASN A 104 6.17 -5.86 -3.43
CA ASN A 104 5.60 -4.58 -3.85
C ASN A 104 5.58 -3.58 -2.71
N THR A 105 5.07 -2.39 -3.01
CA THR A 105 4.87 -1.29 -2.07
C THR A 105 3.65 -0.47 -2.49
N GLY A 106 2.85 -0.04 -1.51
CA GLY A 106 1.61 0.69 -1.77
C GLY A 106 1.80 2.04 -2.47
N GLY A 107 2.98 2.65 -2.36
CA GLY A 107 3.33 3.85 -3.14
C GLY A 107 3.49 3.55 -4.64
N ASN A 108 3.79 2.29 -5.00
CA ASN A 108 3.86 1.83 -6.37
C ASN A 108 2.57 1.14 -6.84
N TRP A 109 1.44 1.49 -6.25
CA TRP A 109 0.15 0.90 -6.58
C TRP A 109 -0.95 1.96 -6.66
N LEU A 110 -1.62 2.03 -7.81
CA LEU A 110 -2.85 2.81 -7.99
C LEU A 110 -3.88 1.94 -8.73
N SER A 111 -5.11 1.86 -8.21
CA SER A 111 -6.22 1.16 -8.86
C SER A 111 -7.41 2.08 -9.02
N ASP A 112 -8.13 1.94 -10.14
CA ASP A 112 -9.40 2.62 -10.38
C ASP A 112 -10.59 1.95 -9.68
N GLY A 113 -10.39 0.74 -9.13
CA GLY A 113 -11.43 -0.08 -8.50
C GLY A 113 -12.37 -0.77 -9.50
N PHE A 114 -12.07 -0.70 -10.81
CA PHE A 114 -12.89 -1.26 -11.90
C PHE A 114 -12.09 -2.17 -12.84
N GLY A 115 -11.00 -2.74 -12.34
CA GLY A 115 -10.17 -3.71 -13.06
C GLY A 115 -8.94 -3.12 -13.74
N THR A 116 -8.65 -1.82 -13.57
CA THR A 116 -7.39 -1.23 -14.07
C THR A 116 -6.50 -0.79 -12.90
N ALA A 117 -5.22 -1.15 -12.98
CA ALA A 117 -4.21 -0.67 -12.03
C ALA A 117 -2.96 -0.16 -12.75
N PHE A 118 -2.20 0.64 -12.02
CA PHE A 118 -0.96 1.27 -12.50
C PHE A 118 0.15 1.06 -11.48
N ALA A 119 1.35 0.78 -11.99
CA ALA A 119 2.60 0.79 -11.24
C ALA A 119 3.70 1.40 -12.10
N SER A 120 4.84 1.70 -11.51
CA SER A 120 6.08 1.86 -12.27
C SER A 120 6.71 0.49 -12.56
N GLU A 121 7.67 0.44 -13.48
CA GLU A 121 8.45 -0.77 -13.78
C GLU A 121 9.26 -1.30 -12.59
N LEU A 122 9.30 -0.60 -11.45
CA LEU A 122 9.86 -1.11 -10.20
C LEU A 122 9.27 -2.48 -9.82
N ILE A 123 7.97 -2.71 -10.09
CA ILE A 123 7.33 -4.00 -9.83
C ILE A 123 7.98 -5.15 -10.61
N LEU A 124 8.53 -4.88 -11.79
CA LEU A 124 9.26 -5.88 -12.58
C LEU A 124 10.67 -6.09 -12.02
N GLU A 125 11.36 -5.00 -11.66
CA GLU A 125 12.72 -5.03 -11.14
C GLU A 125 12.84 -5.75 -9.79
N GLU A 126 11.84 -5.63 -8.93
CA GLU A 126 11.79 -6.26 -7.60
C GLU A 126 11.23 -7.69 -7.62
N ASN A 127 10.91 -8.24 -8.80
CA ASN A 127 10.40 -9.60 -8.97
C ASN A 127 11.08 -10.35 -10.12
N ASP A 128 12.33 -9.99 -10.48
CA ASP A 128 13.09 -10.57 -11.60
C ASP A 128 14.14 -11.63 -11.20
N GLY A 129 14.05 -12.15 -9.95
CA GLY A 129 15.00 -13.11 -9.40
C GLY A 129 16.34 -12.48 -8.97
N GLY A 130 16.38 -11.15 -8.91
CA GLY A 130 17.52 -10.40 -8.38
C GLY A 130 17.61 -10.44 -6.86
N SER A 131 18.38 -9.56 -6.29
CA SER A 131 18.48 -9.41 -4.84
C SER A 131 18.86 -8.01 -4.40
N SER A 132 18.39 -7.64 -3.23
CA SER A 132 18.90 -6.51 -2.47
C SER A 132 19.95 -6.97 -1.44
N TRP A 133 20.51 -6.04 -0.67
CA TRP A 133 21.46 -6.38 0.40
C TRP A 133 20.81 -7.13 1.59
N TRP A 134 19.50 -7.22 1.67
CA TRP A 134 18.76 -7.79 2.80
C TRP A 134 17.83 -8.96 2.42
N THR A 135 17.48 -9.14 1.14
CA THR A 135 16.63 -10.24 0.68
C THR A 135 16.87 -10.56 -0.79
N ASP A 136 16.59 -11.79 -1.16
CA ASP A 136 16.43 -12.21 -2.55
C ASP A 136 15.02 -11.80 -3.03
N PHE A 137 14.90 -11.47 -4.31
CA PHE A 137 13.63 -11.11 -4.93
C PHE A 137 12.91 -12.35 -5.45
N PRO A 138 11.57 -12.36 -5.48
CA PRO A 138 10.82 -13.33 -6.27
C PRO A 138 11.29 -13.38 -7.72
N ASP A 139 11.16 -14.54 -8.36
CA ASP A 139 11.59 -14.73 -9.75
C ASP A 139 10.36 -15.02 -10.62
N HIS A 140 9.73 -13.96 -11.10
CA HIS A 140 8.51 -14.01 -11.89
C HIS A 140 8.67 -13.26 -13.21
N SER A 141 8.14 -13.84 -14.27
CA SER A 141 7.89 -13.12 -15.51
C SER A 141 6.78 -12.07 -15.33
N GLU A 142 6.76 -11.06 -16.20
CA GLU A 142 5.68 -10.07 -16.18
C GLU A 142 4.27 -10.71 -16.24
N ALA A 143 4.11 -11.79 -17.00
CA ALA A 143 2.83 -12.48 -17.10
C ALA A 143 2.42 -13.19 -15.79
N GLU A 144 3.37 -13.69 -15.02
CA GLU A 144 3.11 -14.29 -13.70
C GLU A 144 2.76 -13.19 -12.68
N ILE A 145 3.45 -12.05 -12.71
CA ILE A 145 3.09 -10.87 -11.91
C ILE A 145 1.65 -10.43 -12.22
N ASP A 146 1.31 -10.30 -13.51
CA ASP A 146 -0.05 -9.94 -13.95
C ASP A 146 -1.10 -10.93 -13.43
N GLN A 147 -0.78 -12.23 -13.45
CA GLN A 147 -1.68 -13.27 -12.95
C GLN A 147 -1.88 -13.19 -11.43
N VAL A 148 -0.82 -12.94 -10.65
CA VAL A 148 -0.94 -12.73 -9.20
C VAL A 148 -1.81 -11.49 -8.90
N ILE A 149 -1.62 -10.42 -9.63
CA ILE A 149 -2.42 -9.19 -9.48
C ILE A 149 -3.87 -9.42 -9.89
N GLU A 150 -4.14 -10.18 -10.96
CA GLU A 150 -5.51 -10.56 -11.34
C GLU A 150 -6.16 -11.41 -10.25
N ASP A 151 -5.48 -12.45 -9.77
CA ASP A 151 -6.02 -13.42 -8.82
C ASP A 151 -6.33 -12.81 -7.45
N PHE A 152 -5.47 -11.92 -6.95
CA PHE A 152 -5.59 -11.35 -5.60
C PHE A 152 -6.27 -9.97 -5.57
N HIS A 153 -6.20 -9.18 -6.64
CA HIS A 153 -6.74 -7.81 -6.67
C HIS A 153 -7.87 -7.63 -7.68
N GLY A 154 -8.18 -8.64 -8.51
CA GLY A 154 -9.24 -8.56 -9.51
C GLY A 154 -8.95 -7.54 -10.61
N VAL A 155 -7.69 -7.38 -10.99
CA VAL A 155 -7.24 -6.42 -12.00
C VAL A 155 -7.06 -7.10 -13.36
N ASP A 156 -7.84 -6.71 -14.35
CA ASP A 156 -7.76 -7.23 -15.72
C ASP A 156 -6.68 -6.54 -16.56
N THR A 157 -6.34 -5.31 -16.19
CA THR A 157 -5.39 -4.46 -16.94
C THR A 157 -4.39 -3.83 -15.99
N TYR A 158 -3.16 -4.32 -16.00
CA TYR A 158 -2.08 -3.80 -15.17
C TYR A 158 -1.05 -3.05 -16.01
N ILE A 159 -1.04 -1.73 -15.89
CA ILE A 159 -0.20 -0.82 -16.68
C ILE A 159 1.07 -0.48 -15.91
N LYS A 160 2.24 -0.85 -16.46
CA LYS A 160 3.55 -0.53 -15.90
C LYS A 160 4.13 0.66 -16.66
N MET A 161 4.42 1.72 -15.94
CA MET A 161 4.98 2.97 -16.47
C MET A 161 6.49 2.99 -16.25
N PRO A 162 7.27 3.53 -17.19
CA PRO A 162 8.70 3.74 -16.97
C PRO A 162 8.95 4.53 -15.68
N VAL A 163 10.01 4.15 -14.96
CA VAL A 163 10.45 4.90 -13.77
C VAL A 163 10.89 6.32 -14.14
N LEU A 164 10.69 7.27 -13.22
CA LEU A 164 11.11 8.65 -13.45
C LEU A 164 12.63 8.77 -13.48
N PRO A 165 13.19 9.51 -14.42
CA PRO A 165 14.60 9.86 -14.39
C PRO A 165 14.93 10.62 -13.08
N TYR A 166 16.07 10.26 -12.46
CA TYR A 166 16.56 10.89 -11.21
C TYR A 166 15.72 10.64 -9.96
N ASP A 167 14.66 9.85 -10.03
CA ASP A 167 13.96 9.34 -8.85
C ASP A 167 14.76 8.18 -8.24
N GLY A 168 14.77 8.10 -6.90
CA GLY A 168 15.46 7.02 -6.17
C GLY A 168 14.50 6.04 -5.49
N ILE A 169 13.18 6.28 -5.60
CA ILE A 169 12.13 5.48 -4.96
C ILE A 169 11.32 4.71 -6.00
N HIS A 170 11.09 5.31 -7.17
CA HIS A 170 10.41 4.75 -8.32
C HIS A 170 8.92 4.42 -8.09
N HIS A 171 8.28 5.02 -7.09
CA HIS A 171 6.86 4.83 -6.82
C HIS A 171 5.99 5.61 -7.80
N ILE A 172 4.91 4.97 -8.29
CA ILE A 172 3.99 5.58 -9.26
C ILE A 172 3.25 6.80 -8.70
N ASP A 173 2.95 6.82 -7.41
CA ASP A 173 2.27 7.92 -6.74
C ASP A 173 3.10 9.20 -6.62
N MET A 174 4.40 9.13 -6.90
CA MET A 174 5.29 10.29 -6.97
C MET A 174 4.97 11.21 -8.17
N HIS A 175 4.36 10.69 -9.21
CA HIS A 175 4.13 11.45 -10.44
C HIS A 175 2.77 11.24 -11.09
N MET A 176 1.94 10.34 -10.54
CA MET A 176 0.60 10.09 -11.06
C MET A 176 -0.40 9.94 -9.91
N LYS A 177 -1.64 10.35 -10.16
CA LYS A 177 -2.75 10.18 -9.23
C LYS A 177 -4.06 10.00 -9.99
N LEU A 178 -4.84 8.99 -9.59
CA LEU A 178 -6.24 8.90 -9.94
C LEU A 178 -7.06 9.94 -9.16
N LEU A 179 -7.80 10.78 -9.85
CA LEU A 179 -8.74 11.75 -9.25
C LEU A 179 -10.14 11.15 -9.11
N ASP A 180 -10.50 10.29 -10.04
CA ASP A 180 -11.69 9.44 -10.06
C ASP A 180 -11.42 8.23 -10.99
N GLU A 181 -12.40 7.36 -11.21
CA GLU A 181 -12.28 6.15 -12.03
C GLU A 181 -11.91 6.37 -13.50
N SER A 182 -11.94 7.60 -13.98
CA SER A 182 -11.72 7.94 -15.40
C SER A 182 -10.74 9.10 -15.62
N THR A 183 -10.25 9.71 -14.54
CA THR A 183 -9.43 10.92 -14.62
C THR A 183 -8.09 10.71 -13.94
N LEU A 184 -7.00 10.84 -14.71
CA LEU A 184 -5.62 10.80 -14.24
C LEU A 184 -5.02 12.19 -14.19
N LEU A 185 -4.37 12.51 -13.09
CA LEU A 185 -3.42 13.61 -12.97
C LEU A 185 -2.03 13.03 -13.17
N VAL A 186 -1.30 13.51 -14.18
CA VAL A 186 0.07 13.09 -14.47
C VAL A 186 0.99 14.29 -14.40
N ALA A 187 2.08 14.17 -13.64
CA ALA A 187 3.10 15.20 -13.58
C ALA A 187 3.96 15.20 -14.85
N GLU A 188 4.44 16.36 -15.24
CA GLU A 188 5.33 16.57 -16.39
C GLU A 188 6.60 17.26 -15.93
N TYR A 189 7.76 16.77 -16.39
CA TYR A 189 9.00 17.51 -16.20
C TYR A 189 9.01 18.79 -17.01
N PRO A 190 9.55 19.90 -16.47
CA PRO A 190 9.74 21.13 -17.24
C PRO A 190 10.56 20.85 -18.50
N ILE A 191 10.19 21.50 -19.61
CA ILE A 191 10.91 21.36 -20.89
C ILE A 191 12.40 21.67 -20.70
N GLY A 192 13.26 20.74 -21.06
CA GLY A 192 14.71 20.85 -20.98
C GLY A 192 15.35 20.29 -19.71
N VAL A 193 14.59 19.62 -18.85
CA VAL A 193 15.11 18.94 -17.65
C VAL A 193 15.20 17.42 -17.86
N ALA A 194 14.54 16.87 -18.86
CA ALA A 194 14.56 15.45 -19.19
C ALA A 194 15.74 15.10 -20.11
#